data_266575249be1f4103716d1bc88a342ee
#
_entry.id   266575249be1f4103716d1bc88a342ee
#
_cell.length_a   1.000
_cell.length_b   1.000
_cell.length_c   1.000
_cell.angle_alpha   90.00
_cell.angle_beta   90.00
_cell.angle_gamma   90.00
#
_symmetry.space_group_name_H-M   'P 1'
#
loop_
_entity.id
_entity.type
_entity.pdbx_description
1 polymer ?
#
loop_
_entity_poly.entity_id
_entity_poly.type
_entity_poly.pdbx_seq_one_letter_code
_entity_poly.pdbx_strand_id
1 'polypeptide(L)'
;METRIEYDSMGPVEVDARRIYGPQTQRSFNNFKIGDHRIPIEQIKALALVKKACALTNAKCGAVTEEKAKLIAQVVDEIVDGKWDDEFPLTVFQTGSGTQTNMNVNEVIAHRAKQLDESNPLHPNDDVNRGQSTNDTFPTAMHICAYFEITKRVIPALDGLIKSFEKLQEKGKGLQKVGRTHLQDATFIMVDQEISAFVDGLKTAKTMLLQNADYLLDVALGGTAVGTGVNTPKGYLDVMETVLPEVTGAPFRVKNNKFQGLALKDAFMMAHGALNTLATTLFKIANDVRFLGSGPRCGYGEWHLPENEPGSSIMPGKVNPTQCEALTMVCAQVFGHNTTMTICAGSGAFQLNVYMPIMIYDFVESCRLLADAMNSFTTHCIDGVEFVPEKLNFFVEQSLMIATSLTPYIGYDKSAKVVKEAYKRGCSIKEIILEEKLMTEDEFAEAVRMK
;
A
#
# COMPACT_ATOMS: atom_id res chain seq x y z
N MET A 1 -7.55 14.65 38.03
CA MET A 1 -8.06 15.20 36.75
C MET A 1 -9.51 15.55 36.99
N GLU A 2 -9.97 16.67 36.47
CA GLU A 2 -11.38 17.03 36.52
C GLU A 2 -12.20 16.14 35.59
N THR A 3 -13.30 15.55 36.11
CA THR A 3 -14.18 14.66 35.35
C THR A 3 -15.59 15.25 35.30
N ARG A 4 -16.35 14.87 34.28
CA ARG A 4 -17.78 15.12 34.19
C ARG A 4 -18.51 13.78 34.14
N ILE A 5 -19.74 13.73 34.63
CA ILE A 5 -20.59 12.56 34.58
C ILE A 5 -21.42 12.62 33.31
N GLU A 6 -21.32 11.59 32.53
CA GLU A 6 -22.10 11.37 31.31
C GLU A 6 -22.98 10.11 31.46
N TYR A 7 -24.03 10.00 30.68
CA TYR A 7 -24.99 8.90 30.77
C TYR A 7 -25.20 8.23 29.42
N ASP A 8 -25.24 6.90 29.43
CA ASP A 8 -25.77 6.09 28.34
C ASP A 8 -26.82 5.10 28.86
N SER A 9 -27.29 4.19 28.01
CA SER A 9 -28.31 3.18 28.38
C SER A 9 -27.88 2.23 29.52
N MET A 10 -26.58 2.19 29.85
CA MET A 10 -26.02 1.35 30.94
C MET A 10 -25.82 2.14 32.24
N GLY A 11 -26.10 3.44 32.26
CA GLY A 11 -25.96 4.32 33.42
C GLY A 11 -24.80 5.31 33.35
N PRO A 12 -24.39 5.91 34.50
CA PRO A 12 -23.39 6.94 34.54
C PRO A 12 -21.97 6.41 34.25
N VAL A 13 -21.15 7.28 33.67
CA VAL A 13 -19.72 7.05 33.47
C VAL A 13 -18.96 8.38 33.65
N GLU A 14 -17.79 8.33 34.25
CA GLU A 14 -16.91 9.47 34.39
C GLU A 14 -16.06 9.63 33.13
N VAL A 15 -16.10 10.83 32.54
CA VAL A 15 -15.32 11.20 31.35
C VAL A 15 -14.43 12.39 31.74
N ASP A 16 -13.18 12.43 31.25
CA ASP A 16 -12.28 13.58 31.42
C ASP A 16 -12.97 14.85 30.90
N ALA A 17 -13.11 15.86 31.74
CA ALA A 17 -13.85 17.09 31.41
C ALA A 17 -13.30 17.86 30.20
N ARG A 18 -12.02 17.62 29.83
CA ARG A 18 -11.35 18.26 28.70
C ARG A 18 -11.70 17.59 27.36
N ARG A 19 -12.20 16.36 27.38
CA ARG A 19 -12.52 15.58 26.18
C ARG A 19 -13.91 15.91 25.66
N ILE A 20 -14.08 15.81 24.34
CA ILE A 20 -15.39 15.99 23.70
C ILE A 20 -16.00 14.65 23.22
N TYR A 21 -15.33 13.51 23.40
CA TYR A 21 -15.99 12.23 23.29
C TYR A 21 -16.90 11.95 24.52
N GLY A 22 -17.80 10.99 24.39
CA GLY A 22 -18.83 10.72 25.38
C GLY A 22 -18.70 9.38 26.11
N PRO A 23 -19.83 8.92 26.72
CA PRO A 23 -19.83 7.80 27.64
C PRO A 23 -19.50 6.46 26.97
N GLN A 24 -19.97 6.19 25.77
CA GLN A 24 -19.68 4.91 25.08
C GLN A 24 -18.22 4.79 24.69
N THR A 25 -17.60 5.88 24.26
CA THR A 25 -16.15 5.96 24.02
C THR A 25 -15.37 5.66 25.30
N GLN A 26 -15.73 6.30 26.41
CA GLN A 26 -15.04 6.09 27.68
C GLN A 26 -15.18 4.64 28.17
N ARG A 27 -16.36 4.02 28.03
CA ARG A 27 -16.51 2.58 28.37
C ARG A 27 -15.61 1.70 27.52
N SER A 28 -15.57 1.93 26.21
CA SER A 28 -14.70 1.17 25.31
C SER A 28 -13.23 1.33 25.68
N PHE A 29 -12.80 2.56 25.95
CA PHE A 29 -11.42 2.86 26.39
C PHE A 29 -11.07 2.12 27.70
N ASN A 30 -12.01 2.00 28.63
CA ASN A 30 -11.81 1.27 29.88
C ASN A 30 -11.79 -0.26 29.69
N ASN A 31 -12.62 -0.78 28.79
CA ASN A 31 -12.83 -2.23 28.62
C ASN A 31 -11.76 -2.89 27.73
N PHE A 32 -11.24 -2.19 26.72
CA PHE A 32 -10.34 -2.77 25.72
C PHE A 32 -8.92 -2.21 25.85
N LYS A 33 -8.21 -2.59 26.92
CA LYS A 33 -6.80 -2.25 27.12
C LYS A 33 -5.90 -3.31 26.49
N ILE A 34 -5.98 -3.43 25.15
CA ILE A 34 -5.31 -4.48 24.36
C ILE A 34 -4.38 -3.81 23.37
N GLY A 35 -3.07 -3.95 23.60
CA GLY A 35 -2.03 -3.35 22.76
C GLY A 35 -2.13 -1.84 22.64
N ASP A 36 -1.36 -1.28 21.73
CA ASP A 36 -1.27 0.17 21.45
C ASP A 36 -1.76 0.56 20.06
N HIS A 37 -2.19 -0.41 19.24
CA HIS A 37 -2.76 -0.19 17.92
C HIS A 37 -4.08 0.59 18.01
N ARG A 38 -4.13 1.75 17.39
CA ARG A 38 -5.31 2.60 17.34
C ARG A 38 -6.02 2.50 16.00
N ILE A 39 -7.32 2.78 16.00
CA ILE A 39 -8.04 2.92 14.72
C ILE A 39 -7.35 4.02 13.91
N PRO A 40 -6.98 3.74 12.65
CA PRO A 40 -6.32 4.74 11.81
C PRO A 40 -7.15 6.01 11.67
N ILE A 41 -6.51 7.17 11.77
CA ILE A 41 -7.20 8.45 11.63
C ILE A 41 -7.85 8.62 10.27
N GLU A 42 -7.29 8.00 9.23
CA GLU A 42 -7.84 7.95 7.89
C GLU A 42 -9.22 7.25 7.87
N GLN A 43 -9.39 6.18 8.67
CA GLN A 43 -10.69 5.52 8.84
C GLN A 43 -11.69 6.39 9.60
N ILE A 44 -11.25 7.13 10.61
CA ILE A 44 -12.08 8.08 11.35
C ILE A 44 -12.59 9.18 10.41
N LYS A 45 -11.71 9.78 9.62
CA LYS A 45 -12.05 10.81 8.64
C LYS A 45 -13.01 10.29 7.58
N ALA A 46 -12.80 9.07 7.10
CA ALA A 46 -13.73 8.42 6.17
C ALA A 46 -15.11 8.18 6.80
N LEU A 47 -15.15 7.74 8.06
CA LEU A 47 -16.41 7.55 8.79
C LEU A 47 -17.13 8.89 9.04
N ALA A 48 -16.40 9.96 9.34
CA ALA A 48 -16.96 11.30 9.45
C ALA A 48 -17.58 11.77 8.12
N LEU A 49 -16.93 11.51 6.97
CA LEU A 49 -17.53 11.80 5.65
C LEU A 49 -18.84 11.02 5.41
N VAL A 50 -18.89 9.74 5.86
CA VAL A 50 -20.15 8.97 5.83
C VAL A 50 -21.22 9.65 6.66
N LYS A 51 -20.91 10.18 7.86
CA LYS A 51 -21.86 10.93 8.70
C LYS A 51 -22.38 12.18 8.00
N LYS A 52 -21.50 12.94 7.35
CA LYS A 52 -21.88 14.11 6.55
C LYS A 52 -22.84 13.72 5.41
N ALA A 53 -22.51 12.67 4.65
CA ALA A 53 -23.37 12.20 3.57
C ALA A 53 -24.74 11.74 4.08
N CYS A 54 -24.78 10.99 5.20
CA CYS A 54 -26.02 10.55 5.83
C CYS A 54 -26.87 11.73 6.33
N ALA A 55 -26.28 12.72 6.98
CA ALA A 55 -26.98 13.89 7.49
C ALA A 55 -27.63 14.71 6.37
N LEU A 56 -26.87 14.99 5.30
CA LEU A 56 -27.37 15.72 4.13
C LEU A 56 -28.47 14.92 3.40
N THR A 57 -28.33 13.62 3.28
CA THR A 57 -29.35 12.73 2.70
C THR A 57 -30.62 12.74 3.55
N ASN A 58 -30.49 12.60 4.87
CA ASN A 58 -31.61 12.63 5.79
C ASN A 58 -32.36 13.97 5.77
N ALA A 59 -31.64 15.10 5.63
CA ALA A 59 -32.28 16.42 5.47
C ALA A 59 -33.10 16.51 4.18
N LYS A 60 -32.54 16.09 3.04
CA LYS A 60 -33.26 16.02 1.77
C LYS A 60 -34.49 15.09 1.80
N CYS A 61 -34.45 14.06 2.66
CA CYS A 61 -35.58 13.14 2.90
C CYS A 61 -36.54 13.60 4.01
N GLY A 62 -36.31 14.75 4.66
CA GLY A 62 -37.13 15.28 5.75
C GLY A 62 -37.03 14.52 7.08
N ALA A 63 -35.99 13.68 7.28
CA ALA A 63 -35.79 12.90 8.50
C ALA A 63 -34.95 13.59 9.57
N VAL A 64 -34.19 14.63 9.18
CA VAL A 64 -33.41 15.54 10.03
C VAL A 64 -33.62 16.96 9.48
N THR A 65 -33.57 18.00 10.32
CA THR A 65 -33.68 19.36 9.83
C THR A 65 -32.42 19.82 9.08
N GLU A 66 -32.58 20.80 8.18
CA GLU A 66 -31.42 21.33 7.45
C GLU A 66 -30.37 21.97 8.36
N GLU A 67 -30.81 22.63 9.46
CA GLU A 67 -29.92 23.25 10.44
C GLU A 67 -29.06 22.20 11.12
N LYS A 68 -29.65 21.08 11.58
CA LYS A 68 -28.91 19.96 12.18
C LYS A 68 -27.93 19.32 11.18
N ALA A 69 -28.35 19.11 9.94
CA ALA A 69 -27.49 18.56 8.90
C ALA A 69 -26.30 19.47 8.58
N LYS A 70 -26.51 20.78 8.52
CA LYS A 70 -25.44 21.78 8.34
C LYS A 70 -24.46 21.77 9.50
N LEU A 71 -24.96 21.67 10.72
CA LEU A 71 -24.14 21.63 11.93
C LEU A 71 -23.29 20.34 11.97
N ILE A 72 -23.86 19.19 11.65
CA ILE A 72 -23.12 17.92 11.49
C ILE A 72 -22.04 18.08 10.42
N ALA A 73 -22.37 18.63 9.25
CA ALA A 73 -21.42 18.83 8.16
C ALA A 73 -20.26 19.74 8.55
N GLN A 74 -20.51 20.81 9.28
CA GLN A 74 -19.47 21.72 9.79
C GLN A 74 -18.49 21.01 10.74
N VAL A 75 -18.99 20.23 11.69
CA VAL A 75 -18.13 19.47 12.61
C VAL A 75 -17.33 18.38 11.88
N VAL A 76 -17.95 17.72 10.88
CA VAL A 76 -17.24 16.74 10.06
C VAL A 76 -16.09 17.40 9.31
N ASP A 77 -16.26 18.60 8.77
CA ASP A 77 -15.17 19.32 8.11
C ASP A 77 -14.01 19.62 9.10
N GLU A 78 -14.32 19.99 10.36
CA GLU A 78 -13.31 20.13 11.40
C GLU A 78 -12.56 18.82 11.71
N ILE A 79 -13.26 17.66 11.70
CA ILE A 79 -12.63 16.34 11.91
C ILE A 79 -11.73 15.98 10.73
N VAL A 80 -12.19 16.19 9.50
CA VAL A 80 -11.40 15.91 8.29
C VAL A 80 -10.14 16.77 8.23
N ASP A 81 -10.23 18.03 8.68
CA ASP A 81 -9.09 18.95 8.82
C ASP A 81 -8.08 18.53 9.92
N GLY A 82 -8.41 17.52 10.75
CA GLY A 82 -7.54 17.01 11.81
C GLY A 82 -7.57 17.81 13.12
N LYS A 83 -8.56 18.69 13.33
CA LYS A 83 -8.65 19.53 14.54
C LYS A 83 -8.95 18.72 15.81
N TRP A 84 -9.47 17.48 15.63
CA TRP A 84 -9.98 16.65 16.73
C TRP A 84 -9.35 15.25 16.78
N ASP A 85 -8.19 15.04 16.15
CA ASP A 85 -7.55 13.72 16.05
C ASP A 85 -7.33 13.05 17.41
N ASP A 86 -7.03 13.82 18.46
CA ASP A 86 -6.84 13.32 19.84
C ASP A 86 -8.14 12.81 20.51
N GLU A 87 -9.31 13.07 19.95
CA GLU A 87 -10.59 12.62 20.47
C GLU A 87 -10.99 11.20 20.04
N PHE A 88 -10.10 10.51 19.30
CA PHE A 88 -10.31 9.16 18.80
C PHE A 88 -9.30 8.15 19.37
N PRO A 89 -9.36 7.86 20.69
CA PRO A 89 -8.32 7.09 21.39
C PRO A 89 -8.49 5.58 21.30
N LEU A 90 -9.51 5.05 20.61
CA LEU A 90 -9.92 3.65 20.70
C LEU A 90 -8.94 2.71 20.01
N THR A 91 -8.73 1.55 20.65
CA THR A 91 -7.92 0.46 20.10
C THR A 91 -8.61 -0.24 18.93
N VAL A 92 -7.81 -0.83 18.06
CA VAL A 92 -8.28 -1.73 16.98
C VAL A 92 -8.98 -2.97 17.56
N PHE A 93 -8.47 -3.50 18.67
CA PHE A 93 -9.02 -4.69 19.33
C PHE A 93 -10.22 -4.32 20.21
N GLN A 94 -11.35 -4.04 19.56
CA GLN A 94 -12.65 -3.70 20.11
C GLN A 94 -13.73 -4.63 19.54
N THR A 95 -15.00 -4.27 19.62
CA THR A 95 -16.04 -5.04 18.92
C THR A 95 -15.76 -5.08 17.41
N GLY A 96 -15.86 -6.26 16.84
CA GLY A 96 -15.44 -6.51 15.44
C GLY A 96 -16.29 -5.83 14.37
N SER A 97 -17.45 -5.28 14.72
CA SER A 97 -18.28 -4.41 13.87
C SER A 97 -17.79 -2.95 13.82
N GLY A 98 -16.95 -2.52 14.78
CA GLY A 98 -16.51 -1.14 14.92
C GLY A 98 -17.51 -0.21 15.61
N THR A 99 -18.48 -0.77 16.36
CA THR A 99 -19.55 0.04 16.98
C THR A 99 -19.03 1.11 17.93
N GLN A 100 -18.01 0.80 18.74
CA GLN A 100 -17.44 1.80 19.63
C GLN A 100 -16.80 2.98 18.87
N THR A 101 -16.12 2.69 17.77
CA THR A 101 -15.57 3.72 16.87
C THR A 101 -16.68 4.55 16.20
N ASN A 102 -17.76 3.90 15.74
CA ASN A 102 -18.90 4.62 15.18
C ASN A 102 -19.52 5.57 16.23
N MET A 103 -19.70 5.09 17.46
CA MET A 103 -20.23 5.91 18.53
C MET A 103 -19.26 7.00 18.97
N ASN A 104 -17.95 6.75 18.97
CA ASN A 104 -16.94 7.78 19.23
C ASN A 104 -17.09 8.96 18.24
N VAL A 105 -17.21 8.69 16.95
CA VAL A 105 -17.43 9.74 15.94
C VAL A 105 -18.77 10.45 16.18
N ASN A 106 -19.85 9.71 16.48
CA ASN A 106 -21.16 10.32 16.79
C ASN A 106 -21.11 11.22 18.01
N GLU A 107 -20.45 10.79 19.09
CA GLU A 107 -20.32 11.53 20.34
C GLU A 107 -19.48 12.80 20.16
N VAL A 108 -18.35 12.73 19.44
CA VAL A 108 -17.51 13.89 19.14
C VAL A 108 -18.33 14.91 18.28
N ILE A 109 -19.06 14.44 17.27
CA ILE A 109 -19.90 15.33 16.45
C ILE A 109 -20.96 16.02 17.32
N ALA A 110 -21.69 15.27 18.15
CA ALA A 110 -22.77 15.82 18.97
C ALA A 110 -22.26 16.82 20.01
N HIS A 111 -21.17 16.50 20.71
CA HIS A 111 -20.59 17.41 21.73
C HIS A 111 -19.98 18.66 21.10
N ARG A 112 -19.26 18.51 19.98
CA ARG A 112 -18.73 19.69 19.29
C ARG A 112 -19.82 20.56 18.72
N ALA A 113 -20.88 19.99 18.17
CA ALA A 113 -22.05 20.72 17.69
C ALA A 113 -22.70 21.55 18.82
N LYS A 114 -22.85 20.97 20.03
CA LYS A 114 -23.35 21.70 21.20
C LYS A 114 -22.46 22.90 21.59
N GLN A 115 -21.13 22.78 21.42
CA GLN A 115 -20.23 23.92 21.66
C GLN A 115 -20.38 25.02 20.63
N LEU A 116 -20.78 24.69 19.39
CA LEU A 116 -21.00 25.65 18.30
C LEU A 116 -22.38 26.32 18.37
N ASP A 117 -23.40 25.56 18.74
CA ASP A 117 -24.77 26.02 18.86
C ASP A 117 -25.49 25.27 20.00
N GLU A 118 -25.50 25.87 21.19
CA GLU A 118 -26.15 25.30 22.37
C GLU A 118 -27.69 25.24 22.22
N SER A 119 -28.26 26.09 21.37
CA SER A 119 -29.71 26.15 21.14
C SER A 119 -30.26 25.02 20.27
N ASN A 120 -29.38 24.33 19.53
CA ASN A 120 -29.72 23.25 18.60
C ASN A 120 -28.93 21.96 18.91
N PRO A 121 -29.14 21.33 20.08
CA PRO A 121 -28.37 20.18 20.50
C PRO A 121 -28.62 18.97 19.57
N LEU A 122 -27.54 18.22 19.28
CA LEU A 122 -27.61 16.98 18.54
C LEU A 122 -27.56 15.77 19.49
N HIS A 123 -28.41 14.77 19.23
CA HIS A 123 -28.31 13.48 19.88
C HIS A 123 -27.46 12.52 19.06
N PRO A 124 -26.44 11.83 19.66
CA PRO A 124 -25.52 10.95 18.91
C PRO A 124 -26.24 9.85 18.11
N ASN A 125 -27.29 9.27 18.68
CA ASN A 125 -28.06 8.18 18.01
C ASN A 125 -29.19 8.70 17.14
N ASP A 126 -30.00 9.67 17.63
CA ASP A 126 -31.23 10.06 16.95
C ASP A 126 -31.02 11.03 15.80
N ASP A 127 -29.96 11.87 15.89
CA ASP A 127 -29.63 12.85 14.85
C ASP A 127 -28.42 12.40 14.02
N VAL A 128 -27.26 12.17 14.66
CA VAL A 128 -26.00 11.86 13.95
C VAL A 128 -26.04 10.48 13.31
N ASN A 129 -26.64 9.49 13.98
CA ASN A 129 -26.75 8.11 13.50
C ASN A 129 -28.11 7.80 12.84
N ARG A 130 -28.92 8.81 12.50
CA ARG A 130 -30.26 8.64 11.96
C ARG A 130 -30.28 7.79 10.68
N GLY A 131 -31.11 6.74 10.66
CA GLY A 131 -31.27 5.83 9.51
C GLY A 131 -30.01 5.00 9.20
N GLN A 132 -29.16 4.78 10.18
CA GLN A 132 -27.88 4.08 10.03
C GLN A 132 -27.75 2.94 11.02
N SER A 133 -26.84 2.00 10.71
CA SER A 133 -26.24 1.07 11.64
C SER A 133 -24.73 1.15 11.50
N THR A 134 -23.97 0.79 12.55
CA THR A 134 -22.52 0.58 12.38
C THR A 134 -22.24 -0.46 11.30
N ASN A 135 -23.12 -1.44 11.16
CA ASN A 135 -22.94 -2.55 10.25
C ASN A 135 -22.82 -2.13 8.78
N ASP A 136 -23.48 -1.04 8.37
CA ASP A 136 -23.37 -0.50 7.03
C ASP A 136 -22.42 0.73 6.94
N THR A 137 -22.35 1.57 7.98
CA THR A 137 -21.51 2.78 7.96
C THR A 137 -20.03 2.49 8.11
N PHE A 138 -19.65 1.59 9.02
CA PHE A 138 -18.24 1.28 9.25
C PHE A 138 -17.59 0.62 8.02
N PRO A 139 -18.15 -0.43 7.37
CA PRO A 139 -17.59 -0.97 6.14
C PRO A 139 -17.63 0.02 4.97
N THR A 140 -18.63 0.91 4.89
CA THR A 140 -18.63 1.99 3.90
C THR A 140 -17.44 2.92 4.10
N ALA A 141 -17.17 3.33 5.34
CA ALA A 141 -15.99 4.13 5.68
C ALA A 141 -14.68 3.39 5.38
N MET A 142 -14.61 2.07 5.62
CA MET A 142 -13.47 1.25 5.23
C MET A 142 -13.22 1.30 3.72
N HIS A 143 -14.26 1.19 2.91
CA HIS A 143 -14.17 1.30 1.44
C HIS A 143 -13.63 2.66 1.00
N ILE A 144 -14.16 3.75 1.57
CA ILE A 144 -13.70 5.12 1.28
C ILE A 144 -12.24 5.30 1.67
N CYS A 145 -11.88 4.87 2.89
CA CYS A 145 -10.51 4.94 3.40
C CYS A 145 -9.54 4.16 2.50
N ALA A 146 -9.82 2.89 2.22
CA ALA A 146 -8.97 2.03 1.42
C ALA A 146 -8.79 2.54 -0.02
N TYR A 147 -9.85 3.04 -0.65
CA TYR A 147 -9.78 3.64 -1.98
C TYR A 147 -8.85 4.86 -2.01
N PHE A 148 -8.95 5.74 -1.02
CA PHE A 148 -8.08 6.92 -0.96
C PHE A 148 -6.64 6.57 -0.57
N GLU A 149 -6.42 5.60 0.29
CA GLU A 149 -5.07 5.12 0.60
C GLU A 149 -4.37 4.57 -0.65
N ILE A 150 -5.07 3.81 -1.49
CA ILE A 150 -4.50 3.37 -2.77
C ILE A 150 -4.27 4.57 -3.68
N THR A 151 -5.31 5.36 -3.97
CA THR A 151 -5.28 6.34 -5.06
C THR A 151 -4.49 7.62 -4.74
N LYS A 152 -4.49 8.05 -3.46
CA LYS A 152 -3.84 9.30 -3.04
C LYS A 152 -2.50 9.09 -2.30
N ARG A 153 -2.19 7.87 -1.83
CA ARG A 153 -0.94 7.58 -1.13
C ARG A 153 -0.05 6.62 -1.93
N VAL A 154 -0.54 5.40 -2.23
CA VAL A 154 0.29 4.37 -2.87
C VAL A 154 0.60 4.70 -4.33
N ILE A 155 -0.39 5.09 -5.12
CA ILE A 155 -0.20 5.38 -6.56
C ILE A 155 0.79 6.52 -6.80
N PRO A 156 0.73 7.68 -6.12
CA PRO A 156 1.74 8.73 -6.31
C PRO A 156 3.17 8.28 -5.96
N ALA A 157 3.36 7.51 -4.88
CA ALA A 157 4.66 6.97 -4.51
C ALA A 157 5.20 5.98 -5.56
N LEU A 158 4.33 5.10 -6.06
CA LEU A 158 4.65 4.16 -7.12
C LEU A 158 5.01 4.87 -8.43
N ASP A 159 4.30 5.93 -8.80
CA ASP A 159 4.61 6.75 -9.97
C ASP A 159 5.98 7.44 -9.85
N GLY A 160 6.32 7.90 -8.66
CA GLY A 160 7.65 8.44 -8.35
C GLY A 160 8.75 7.41 -8.60
N LEU A 161 8.58 6.20 -8.07
CA LEU A 161 9.53 5.10 -8.24
C LEU A 161 9.66 4.65 -9.70
N ILE A 162 8.54 4.50 -10.42
CA ILE A 162 8.55 4.16 -11.87
C ILE A 162 9.37 5.18 -12.64
N LYS A 163 9.12 6.48 -12.41
CA LYS A 163 9.84 7.57 -13.09
C LYS A 163 11.33 7.55 -12.78
N SER A 164 11.73 7.19 -11.58
CA SER A 164 13.14 7.07 -11.20
C SER A 164 13.80 5.90 -11.93
N PHE A 165 13.16 4.73 -12.01
CA PHE A 165 13.66 3.60 -12.79
C PHE A 165 13.68 3.88 -14.30
N GLU A 166 12.72 4.63 -14.85
CA GLU A 166 12.76 5.04 -16.27
C GLU A 166 13.98 5.93 -16.57
N LYS A 167 14.34 6.84 -15.66
CA LYS A 167 15.58 7.65 -15.80
C LYS A 167 16.83 6.77 -15.69
N LEU A 168 16.84 5.81 -14.78
CA LEU A 168 17.96 4.88 -14.61
C LEU A 168 18.11 3.97 -15.83
N GLN A 169 16.99 3.51 -16.41
CA GLN A 169 16.98 2.76 -17.66
C GLN A 169 17.63 3.53 -18.80
N GLU A 170 17.31 4.80 -18.96
CA GLU A 170 17.92 5.67 -19.99
C GLU A 170 19.44 5.80 -19.82
N LYS A 171 19.92 5.95 -18.57
CA LYS A 171 21.35 5.97 -18.25
C LYS A 171 22.05 4.64 -18.58
N GLY A 172 21.33 3.52 -18.52
CA GLY A 172 21.86 2.19 -18.79
C GLY A 172 22.01 1.83 -20.27
N LYS A 173 21.51 2.67 -21.18
CA LYS A 173 21.60 2.41 -22.62
C LYS A 173 23.05 2.30 -23.10
N GLY A 174 23.28 1.28 -23.94
CA GLY A 174 24.61 1.03 -24.50
C GLY A 174 25.57 0.29 -23.57
N LEU A 175 25.19 0.00 -22.34
CA LEU A 175 26.01 -0.78 -21.40
C LEU A 175 25.62 -2.26 -21.50
N GLN A 176 26.56 -3.08 -21.97
CA GLN A 176 26.41 -4.55 -22.07
C GLN A 176 26.77 -5.20 -20.73
N LYS A 177 26.10 -6.27 -20.37
CA LYS A 177 26.35 -7.04 -19.14
C LYS A 177 26.08 -8.52 -19.35
N VAL A 178 26.57 -9.35 -18.41
CA VAL A 178 26.22 -10.76 -18.33
C VAL A 178 24.81 -10.89 -17.75
N GLY A 179 23.90 -11.57 -18.47
CA GLY A 179 22.64 -12.02 -17.91
C GLY A 179 22.86 -13.21 -16.98
N ARG A 180 22.03 -13.37 -15.96
CA ARG A 180 22.12 -14.47 -15.00
C ARG A 180 20.80 -15.19 -14.86
N THR A 181 20.84 -16.52 -15.01
CA THR A 181 19.72 -17.42 -14.70
C THR A 181 20.19 -18.45 -13.68
N HIS A 182 19.40 -18.76 -12.66
CA HIS A 182 19.80 -19.61 -11.53
C HIS A 182 21.04 -19.06 -10.77
N LEU A 183 21.31 -17.76 -10.83
CA LEU A 183 22.55 -17.10 -10.40
C LEU A 183 23.82 -17.60 -11.13
N GLN A 184 23.65 -18.30 -12.25
CA GLN A 184 24.74 -18.72 -13.13
C GLN A 184 24.83 -17.78 -14.34
N ASP A 185 26.01 -17.67 -14.92
CA ASP A 185 26.26 -16.88 -16.12
C ASP A 185 25.41 -17.38 -17.27
N ALA A 186 24.73 -16.43 -17.93
CA ALA A 186 23.94 -16.68 -19.13
C ALA A 186 24.44 -15.81 -20.28
N THR A 187 23.67 -15.73 -21.35
CA THR A 187 23.96 -14.84 -22.48
C THR A 187 23.90 -13.37 -22.08
N PHE A 188 24.47 -12.51 -22.90
CA PHE A 188 24.51 -11.07 -22.64
C PHE A 188 23.14 -10.42 -22.76
N ILE A 189 22.96 -9.37 -21.99
CA ILE A 189 21.86 -8.42 -22.07
C ILE A 189 22.40 -7.00 -21.96
N MET A 190 21.56 -6.02 -22.23
CA MET A 190 21.87 -4.62 -21.96
C MET A 190 21.33 -4.24 -20.57
N VAL A 191 21.99 -3.32 -19.89
CA VAL A 191 21.56 -2.82 -18.57
C VAL A 191 20.16 -2.22 -18.63
N ASP A 192 19.84 -1.45 -19.66
CA ASP A 192 18.51 -0.88 -19.85
C ASP A 192 17.41 -1.96 -20.09
N GLN A 193 17.75 -3.12 -20.69
CA GLN A 193 16.85 -4.25 -20.81
C GLN A 193 16.54 -4.89 -19.45
N GLU A 194 17.54 -5.05 -18.57
CA GLU A 194 17.33 -5.53 -17.20
C GLU A 194 16.39 -4.60 -16.43
N ILE A 195 16.64 -3.28 -16.49
CA ILE A 195 15.83 -2.29 -15.79
C ILE A 195 14.41 -2.20 -16.40
N SER A 196 14.26 -2.44 -17.71
CA SER A 196 12.94 -2.44 -18.36
C SER A 196 11.98 -3.44 -17.72
N ALA A 197 12.48 -4.58 -17.23
CA ALA A 197 11.68 -5.58 -16.55
C ALA A 197 11.15 -5.04 -15.19
N PHE A 198 11.94 -4.23 -14.48
CA PHE A 198 11.51 -3.57 -13.25
C PHE A 198 10.43 -2.53 -13.52
N VAL A 199 10.64 -1.68 -14.52
CA VAL A 199 9.67 -0.66 -14.94
C VAL A 199 8.33 -1.28 -15.34
N ASP A 200 8.36 -2.32 -16.18
CA ASP A 200 7.15 -2.98 -16.66
C ASP A 200 6.41 -3.72 -15.54
N GLY A 201 7.15 -4.39 -14.65
CA GLY A 201 6.60 -5.04 -13.46
C GLY A 201 5.87 -4.05 -12.54
N LEU A 202 6.44 -2.87 -12.29
CA LEU A 202 5.83 -1.82 -11.47
C LEU A 202 4.58 -1.21 -12.16
N LYS A 203 4.63 -0.98 -13.48
CA LYS A 203 3.46 -0.52 -14.26
C LYS A 203 2.32 -1.54 -14.26
N THR A 204 2.65 -2.81 -14.34
CA THR A 204 1.69 -3.91 -14.24
C THR A 204 1.03 -3.94 -12.86
N ALA A 205 1.83 -3.83 -11.78
CA ALA A 205 1.31 -3.76 -10.41
C ALA A 205 0.40 -2.54 -10.21
N LYS A 206 0.77 -1.37 -10.76
CA LYS A 206 -0.10 -0.18 -10.77
C LYS A 206 -1.45 -0.44 -11.42
N THR A 207 -1.45 -1.08 -12.58
CA THR A 207 -2.69 -1.43 -13.30
C THR A 207 -3.58 -2.36 -12.46
N MET A 208 -2.99 -3.38 -11.84
CA MET A 208 -3.70 -4.30 -10.95
C MET A 208 -4.29 -3.58 -9.74
N LEU A 209 -3.54 -2.66 -9.12
CA LEU A 209 -4.03 -1.85 -8.00
C LEU A 209 -5.25 -1.03 -8.39
N LEU A 210 -5.21 -0.29 -9.50
CA LEU A 210 -6.31 0.56 -9.94
C LEU A 210 -7.55 -0.26 -10.32
N GLN A 211 -7.38 -1.40 -11.01
CA GLN A 211 -8.48 -2.31 -11.35
C GLN A 211 -9.16 -2.88 -10.10
N ASN A 212 -8.38 -3.24 -9.08
CA ASN A 212 -8.94 -3.79 -7.83
C ASN A 212 -9.50 -2.70 -6.91
N ALA A 213 -9.01 -1.46 -6.97
CA ALA A 213 -9.57 -0.33 -6.27
C ALA A 213 -11.00 0.01 -6.73
N ASP A 214 -11.38 -0.28 -7.98
CA ASP A 214 -12.75 -0.05 -8.48
C ASP A 214 -13.81 -0.84 -7.70
N TYR A 215 -13.49 -2.06 -7.22
CA TYR A 215 -14.41 -2.84 -6.36
C TYR A 215 -14.68 -2.18 -5.00
N LEU A 216 -13.81 -1.28 -4.54
CA LEU A 216 -14.02 -0.52 -3.32
C LEU A 216 -15.05 0.60 -3.49
N LEU A 217 -15.40 0.99 -4.71
CA LEU A 217 -16.38 2.03 -4.98
C LEU A 217 -17.82 1.60 -4.68
N ASP A 218 -18.10 0.29 -4.59
CA ASP A 218 -19.43 -0.24 -4.29
C ASP A 218 -19.61 -0.45 -2.77
N VAL A 219 -20.43 0.37 -2.13
CA VAL A 219 -20.58 0.42 -0.67
C VAL A 219 -21.94 -0.10 -0.20
N ALA A 220 -21.99 -0.66 1.02
CA ALA A 220 -23.19 -1.24 1.61
C ALA A 220 -24.11 -0.22 2.32
N LEU A 221 -23.84 1.08 2.20
CA LEU A 221 -24.57 2.14 2.91
C LEU A 221 -26.08 2.07 2.61
N GLY A 222 -26.87 2.26 3.64
CA GLY A 222 -28.35 2.11 3.60
C GLY A 222 -28.82 0.68 3.79
N GLY A 223 -27.92 -0.31 3.98
CA GLY A 223 -28.29 -1.68 4.38
C GLY A 223 -28.71 -1.79 5.84
N THR A 224 -28.29 -0.83 6.65
CA THR A 224 -28.51 -0.79 8.10
C THR A 224 -28.07 -2.06 8.82
N ALA A 225 -28.89 -2.64 9.72
CA ALA A 225 -28.49 -3.70 10.62
C ALA A 225 -28.11 -5.01 9.93
N VAL A 226 -28.85 -5.43 8.91
CA VAL A 226 -28.70 -6.76 8.28
C VAL A 226 -28.80 -6.75 6.75
N GLY A 227 -28.95 -5.58 6.12
CA GLY A 227 -29.05 -5.42 4.66
C GLY A 227 -30.44 -5.04 4.15
N THR A 228 -31.44 -4.99 5.01
CA THR A 228 -32.85 -4.70 4.62
C THR A 228 -33.18 -3.21 4.55
N GLY A 229 -32.31 -2.34 5.06
CA GLY A 229 -32.56 -0.90 5.10
C GLY A 229 -33.58 -0.48 6.16
N VAL A 230 -33.75 -1.25 7.24
CA VAL A 230 -34.69 -0.91 8.32
C VAL A 230 -34.38 0.48 8.89
N ASN A 231 -35.44 1.29 9.08
CA ASN A 231 -35.39 2.67 9.59
C ASN A 231 -34.75 3.72 8.65
N THR A 232 -34.46 3.39 7.41
CA THR A 232 -34.09 4.40 6.41
C THR A 232 -35.34 5.18 5.96
N PRO A 233 -35.29 6.50 5.77
CA PRO A 233 -36.42 7.25 5.25
C PRO A 233 -36.72 6.91 3.77
N LYS A 234 -37.96 7.19 3.34
CA LYS A 234 -38.34 6.97 1.93
C LYS A 234 -37.46 7.80 0.98
N GLY A 235 -36.99 7.19 -0.10
CA GLY A 235 -36.11 7.84 -1.09
C GLY A 235 -34.65 7.99 -0.68
N TYR A 236 -34.26 7.46 0.49
CA TYR A 236 -32.92 7.61 1.02
C TYR A 236 -31.82 7.12 0.07
N LEU A 237 -32.01 5.98 -0.58
CA LEU A 237 -30.99 5.41 -1.47
C LEU A 237 -30.79 6.25 -2.73
N ASP A 238 -31.89 6.72 -3.33
CA ASP A 238 -31.86 7.55 -4.55
C ASP A 238 -31.11 8.88 -4.31
N VAL A 239 -31.32 9.47 -3.13
CA VAL A 239 -30.64 10.71 -2.72
C VAL A 239 -29.17 10.41 -2.39
N MET A 240 -28.89 9.30 -1.71
CA MET A 240 -27.53 8.91 -1.31
C MET A 240 -26.61 8.67 -2.52
N GLU A 241 -27.13 8.12 -3.62
CA GLU A 241 -26.36 7.91 -4.86
C GLU A 241 -25.79 9.21 -5.44
N THR A 242 -26.42 10.36 -5.15
CA THR A 242 -25.91 11.67 -5.55
C THR A 242 -25.02 12.27 -4.45
N VAL A 243 -25.45 12.21 -3.20
CA VAL A 243 -24.79 12.92 -2.09
C VAL A 243 -23.44 12.28 -1.74
N LEU A 244 -23.34 10.95 -1.76
CA LEU A 244 -22.11 10.29 -1.37
C LEU A 244 -20.92 10.63 -2.29
N PRO A 245 -21.05 10.59 -3.62
CA PRO A 245 -19.99 11.06 -4.52
C PRO A 245 -19.65 12.54 -4.34
N GLU A 246 -20.66 13.41 -4.13
CA GLU A 246 -20.44 14.84 -3.90
C GLU A 246 -19.61 15.09 -2.62
N VAL A 247 -19.95 14.41 -1.53
CA VAL A 247 -19.28 14.59 -0.24
C VAL A 247 -17.87 14.02 -0.25
N THR A 248 -17.66 12.88 -0.91
CA THR A 248 -16.35 12.21 -0.92
C THR A 248 -15.42 12.70 -2.02
N GLY A 249 -15.94 13.31 -3.08
CA GLY A 249 -15.17 13.69 -4.27
C GLY A 249 -14.68 12.49 -5.09
N ALA A 250 -15.34 11.31 -4.96
CA ALA A 250 -15.02 10.10 -5.71
C ALA A 250 -16.33 9.35 -6.07
N PRO A 251 -16.33 8.54 -7.14
CA PRO A 251 -17.55 7.97 -7.73
C PRO A 251 -18.06 6.74 -6.95
N PHE A 252 -18.22 6.85 -5.63
CA PHE A 252 -18.80 5.79 -4.82
C PHE A 252 -20.25 5.53 -5.20
N ARG A 253 -20.62 4.24 -5.20
CA ARG A 253 -21.93 3.75 -5.62
C ARG A 253 -22.58 2.97 -4.50
N VAL A 254 -23.88 3.13 -4.30
CA VAL A 254 -24.63 2.34 -3.35
C VAL A 254 -24.89 0.95 -3.95
N LYS A 255 -24.31 -0.09 -3.34
CA LYS A 255 -24.41 -1.47 -3.82
C LYS A 255 -25.85 -1.97 -3.81
N ASN A 256 -26.30 -2.64 -4.89
CA ASN A 256 -27.64 -3.23 -4.96
C ASN A 256 -27.87 -4.31 -3.90
N ASN A 257 -26.94 -5.25 -3.76
CA ASN A 257 -27.01 -6.30 -2.74
C ASN A 257 -26.23 -5.90 -1.49
N LYS A 258 -26.92 -5.29 -0.53
CA LYS A 258 -26.33 -4.85 0.73
C LYS A 258 -26.01 -6.01 1.69
N PHE A 259 -26.71 -7.14 1.57
CA PHE A 259 -26.42 -8.35 2.37
C PHE A 259 -24.99 -8.85 2.11
N GLN A 260 -24.58 -8.89 0.84
CA GLN A 260 -23.21 -9.25 0.47
C GLN A 260 -22.20 -8.23 1.03
N GLY A 261 -22.47 -6.93 0.93
CA GLY A 261 -21.56 -5.88 1.40
C GLY A 261 -21.36 -5.89 2.93
N LEU A 262 -22.37 -6.34 3.72
CA LEU A 262 -22.25 -6.46 5.17
C LEU A 262 -21.47 -7.73 5.57
N ALA A 263 -21.78 -8.87 4.95
CA ALA A 263 -21.31 -10.18 5.37
C ALA A 263 -19.96 -10.57 4.73
N LEU A 264 -19.72 -10.19 3.48
CA LEU A 264 -18.53 -10.55 2.71
C LEU A 264 -17.58 -9.35 2.57
N LYS A 265 -16.30 -9.63 2.46
CA LYS A 265 -15.24 -8.60 2.35
C LYS A 265 -14.33 -8.85 1.15
N ASP A 266 -14.89 -9.35 0.04
CA ASP A 266 -14.19 -9.72 -1.18
C ASP A 266 -13.39 -8.56 -1.77
N ALA A 267 -13.98 -7.36 -1.81
CA ALA A 267 -13.33 -6.15 -2.31
C ALA A 267 -12.04 -5.82 -1.54
N PHE A 268 -12.06 -5.99 -0.21
CA PHE A 268 -10.88 -5.81 0.62
C PHE A 268 -9.81 -6.85 0.34
N MET A 269 -10.21 -8.13 0.23
CA MET A 269 -9.29 -9.22 -0.07
C MET A 269 -8.60 -9.00 -1.42
N MET A 270 -9.35 -8.61 -2.45
CA MET A 270 -8.82 -8.36 -3.79
C MET A 270 -7.90 -7.13 -3.82
N ALA A 271 -8.31 -6.03 -3.21
CA ALA A 271 -7.51 -4.81 -3.17
C ALA A 271 -6.21 -5.00 -2.37
N HIS A 272 -6.25 -5.70 -1.21
CA HIS A 272 -5.04 -6.03 -0.45
C HIS A 272 -4.17 -7.06 -1.17
N GLY A 273 -4.78 -8.00 -1.89
CA GLY A 273 -4.06 -8.92 -2.78
C GLY A 273 -3.26 -8.21 -3.87
N ALA A 274 -3.78 -7.08 -4.40
CA ALA A 274 -3.03 -6.23 -5.33
C ALA A 274 -1.87 -5.49 -4.64
N LEU A 275 -2.03 -5.01 -3.39
CA LEU A 275 -0.93 -4.49 -2.58
C LEU A 275 0.14 -5.55 -2.31
N ASN A 276 -0.28 -6.77 -2.02
CA ASN A 276 0.61 -7.92 -1.82
C ASN A 276 1.38 -8.27 -3.11
N THR A 277 0.76 -8.14 -4.28
CA THR A 277 1.41 -8.32 -5.58
C THR A 277 2.46 -7.23 -5.82
N LEU A 278 2.15 -5.96 -5.52
CA LEU A 278 3.13 -4.88 -5.56
C LEU A 278 4.31 -5.17 -4.62
N ALA A 279 4.05 -5.58 -3.38
CA ALA A 279 5.09 -5.96 -2.43
C ALA A 279 5.99 -7.09 -2.96
N THR A 280 5.41 -8.09 -3.64
CA THR A 280 6.18 -9.18 -4.27
C THR A 280 7.12 -8.66 -5.37
N THR A 281 6.64 -7.74 -6.21
CA THR A 281 7.45 -7.09 -7.25
C THR A 281 8.58 -6.27 -6.63
N LEU A 282 8.28 -5.46 -5.61
CA LEU A 282 9.26 -4.64 -4.90
C LEU A 282 10.31 -5.50 -4.17
N PHE A 283 9.90 -6.61 -3.56
CA PHE A 283 10.79 -7.54 -2.89
C PHE A 283 11.83 -8.13 -3.86
N LYS A 284 11.40 -8.54 -5.06
CA LYS A 284 12.28 -9.02 -6.13
C LYS A 284 13.25 -7.92 -6.57
N ILE A 285 12.75 -6.75 -6.89
CA ILE A 285 13.57 -5.61 -7.35
C ILE A 285 14.62 -5.23 -6.30
N ALA A 286 14.24 -5.09 -5.03
CA ALA A 286 15.15 -4.72 -3.96
C ALA A 286 16.28 -5.77 -3.76
N ASN A 287 15.96 -7.06 -3.90
CA ASN A 287 16.97 -8.12 -3.84
C ASN A 287 17.93 -8.05 -5.04
N ASP A 288 17.46 -7.84 -6.25
CA ASP A 288 18.33 -7.71 -7.42
C ASP A 288 19.26 -6.48 -7.28
N VAL A 289 18.71 -5.32 -6.92
CA VAL A 289 19.50 -4.09 -6.68
C VAL A 289 20.59 -4.35 -5.62
N ARG A 290 20.25 -5.03 -4.53
CA ARG A 290 21.20 -5.41 -3.49
C ARG A 290 22.30 -6.34 -3.99
N PHE A 291 21.97 -7.32 -4.85
CA PHE A 291 22.98 -8.21 -5.45
C PHE A 291 23.87 -7.44 -6.41
N LEU A 292 23.31 -6.62 -7.30
CA LEU A 292 24.07 -5.83 -8.27
C LEU A 292 25.04 -4.86 -7.61
N GLY A 293 24.67 -4.30 -6.44
CA GLY A 293 25.51 -3.41 -5.63
C GLY A 293 26.43 -4.14 -4.65
N SER A 294 26.48 -5.49 -4.64
CA SER A 294 27.26 -6.25 -3.66
C SER A 294 28.77 -6.12 -3.86
N GLY A 295 29.51 -6.09 -2.77
CA GLY A 295 30.97 -6.02 -2.78
C GLY A 295 31.52 -4.86 -1.97
N PRO A 296 32.23 -3.89 -2.58
CA PRO A 296 32.40 -3.59 -4.01
C PRO A 296 33.47 -4.43 -4.76
N ARG A 297 34.40 -5.09 -4.03
CA ARG A 297 35.51 -5.83 -4.66
C ARG A 297 35.27 -7.32 -4.80
N CYS A 298 34.61 -7.93 -3.79
CA CYS A 298 34.42 -9.37 -3.69
C CYS A 298 32.96 -9.82 -3.96
N GLY A 299 32.15 -8.95 -4.51
CA GLY A 299 30.79 -9.21 -5.00
C GLY A 299 30.65 -8.82 -6.46
N TYR A 300 29.39 -8.67 -6.92
CA TYR A 300 29.16 -8.26 -8.30
C TYR A 300 29.66 -6.85 -8.55
N GLY A 301 29.26 -5.85 -7.75
CA GLY A 301 29.73 -4.47 -7.86
C GLY A 301 29.46 -3.84 -9.23
N GLU A 302 28.42 -4.32 -9.94
CA GLU A 302 28.01 -3.77 -11.23
C GLU A 302 27.34 -2.41 -11.08
N TRP A 303 26.69 -2.19 -9.93
CA TRP A 303 26.04 -0.95 -9.53
C TRP A 303 26.73 -0.39 -8.29
N HIS A 304 26.93 0.92 -8.25
CA HIS A 304 27.31 1.67 -7.06
C HIS A 304 26.07 2.29 -6.45
N LEU A 305 25.75 1.90 -5.20
CA LEU A 305 24.60 2.42 -4.48
C LEU A 305 25.00 3.61 -3.62
N PRO A 306 24.11 4.60 -3.38
CA PRO A 306 24.40 5.73 -2.51
C PRO A 306 24.81 5.31 -1.08
N GLU A 307 25.79 6.05 -0.54
CA GLU A 307 26.24 5.92 0.84
C GLU A 307 25.40 6.81 1.75
N ASN A 308 24.44 6.25 2.48
CA ASN A 308 23.51 7.02 3.32
C ASN A 308 23.97 7.12 4.78
N GLU A 309 24.59 6.07 5.31
CA GLU A 309 25.06 5.98 6.68
C GLU A 309 26.25 5.01 6.83
N PRO A 310 27.06 5.14 7.91
CA PRO A 310 28.10 4.16 8.21
C PRO A 310 27.52 2.75 8.40
N GLY A 311 27.99 1.78 7.64
CA GLY A 311 27.44 0.41 7.59
C GLY A 311 27.94 -0.54 8.68
N SER A 312 28.91 -0.14 9.51
CA SER A 312 29.48 -1.01 10.54
C SER A 312 30.10 -0.22 11.68
N SER A 313 29.91 -0.71 12.91
CA SER A 313 30.54 -0.16 14.11
C SER A 313 32.01 -0.53 14.26
N ILE A 314 32.50 -1.55 13.53
CA ILE A 314 33.88 -2.09 13.67
C ILE A 314 34.66 -2.18 12.35
N MET A 315 34.01 -1.98 11.20
CA MET A 315 34.65 -2.04 9.86
C MET A 315 34.57 -0.66 9.20
N PRO A 316 35.60 0.18 9.32
CA PRO A 316 35.60 1.53 8.71
C PRO A 316 35.40 1.46 7.19
N GLY A 317 34.57 2.31 6.64
CA GLY A 317 34.29 2.40 5.20
C GLY A 317 33.37 1.31 4.65
N LYS A 318 32.78 0.45 5.50
CA LYS A 318 31.75 -0.49 5.05
C LYS A 318 30.41 0.24 4.88
N VAL A 319 29.83 0.11 3.69
CA VAL A 319 28.50 0.64 3.37
C VAL A 319 27.57 -0.55 3.09
N ASN A 320 26.36 -0.50 3.63
CA ASN A 320 25.34 -1.55 3.44
C ASN A 320 24.23 -1.06 2.52
N PRO A 321 23.53 -1.95 1.79
CA PRO A 321 22.39 -1.61 0.96
C PRO A 321 21.10 -1.45 1.80
N THR A 322 21.13 -0.55 2.79
CA THR A 322 20.12 -0.41 3.85
C THR A 322 18.72 -0.10 3.34
N GLN A 323 18.61 0.66 2.25
CA GLN A 323 17.33 0.96 1.62
C GLN A 323 16.69 -0.30 1.02
N CYS A 324 17.50 -1.19 0.43
CA CYS A 324 17.01 -2.49 -0.05
C CYS A 324 16.53 -3.37 1.12
N GLU A 325 17.26 -3.37 2.24
CA GLU A 325 16.90 -4.13 3.43
C GLU A 325 15.60 -3.62 4.04
N ALA A 326 15.44 -2.31 4.20
CA ALA A 326 14.23 -1.68 4.70
C ALA A 326 13.01 -2.02 3.82
N LEU A 327 13.15 -1.89 2.50
CA LEU A 327 12.07 -2.20 1.56
C LEU A 327 11.68 -3.69 1.63
N THR A 328 12.64 -4.61 1.73
CA THR A 328 12.31 -6.04 1.86
C THR A 328 11.62 -6.38 3.18
N MET A 329 11.98 -5.72 4.30
CA MET A 329 11.27 -5.87 5.58
C MET A 329 9.82 -5.35 5.49
N VAL A 330 9.59 -4.21 4.85
CA VAL A 330 8.23 -3.70 4.59
C VAL A 330 7.43 -4.70 3.78
N CYS A 331 7.99 -5.25 2.70
CA CYS A 331 7.30 -6.27 1.91
C CYS A 331 6.92 -7.50 2.75
N ALA A 332 7.83 -7.98 3.61
CA ALA A 332 7.56 -9.11 4.50
C ALA A 332 6.41 -8.81 5.48
N GLN A 333 6.32 -7.58 6.01
CA GLN A 333 5.21 -7.16 6.86
C GLN A 333 3.88 -7.18 6.10
N VAL A 334 3.85 -6.67 4.86
CA VAL A 334 2.65 -6.68 4.00
C VAL A 334 2.20 -8.11 3.68
N PHE A 335 3.12 -9.06 3.48
CA PHE A 335 2.77 -10.49 3.33
C PHE A 335 2.07 -11.03 4.57
N GLY A 336 2.51 -10.65 5.77
CA GLY A 336 1.84 -10.97 7.03
C GLY A 336 0.44 -10.37 7.11
N HIS A 337 0.28 -9.09 6.79
CA HIS A 337 -1.03 -8.42 6.74
C HIS A 337 -1.98 -9.09 5.73
N ASN A 338 -1.48 -9.55 4.58
CA ASN A 338 -2.30 -10.28 3.60
C ASN A 338 -2.83 -11.61 4.15
N THR A 339 -2.06 -12.29 4.98
CA THR A 339 -2.52 -13.49 5.68
C THR A 339 -3.64 -13.16 6.67
N THR A 340 -3.45 -12.12 7.49
CA THR A 340 -4.51 -11.61 8.40
C THR A 340 -5.77 -11.24 7.62
N MET A 341 -5.61 -10.51 6.50
CA MET A 341 -6.73 -10.12 5.63
C MET A 341 -7.51 -11.32 5.13
N THR A 342 -6.82 -12.38 4.69
CA THR A 342 -7.46 -13.63 4.19
C THR A 342 -8.32 -14.28 5.28
N ILE A 343 -7.78 -14.42 6.49
CA ILE A 343 -8.51 -15.00 7.63
C ILE A 343 -9.73 -14.13 7.98
N CYS A 344 -9.51 -12.83 8.13
CA CYS A 344 -10.56 -11.90 8.56
C CYS A 344 -11.67 -11.75 7.51
N ALA A 345 -11.33 -11.68 6.22
CA ALA A 345 -12.33 -11.59 5.16
C ALA A 345 -13.21 -12.83 5.08
N GLY A 346 -12.63 -14.02 5.31
CA GLY A 346 -13.35 -15.31 5.32
C GLY A 346 -14.14 -15.60 6.60
N SER A 347 -13.98 -14.80 7.66
CA SER A 347 -14.58 -15.07 8.98
C SER A 347 -15.95 -14.43 9.21
N GLY A 348 -16.66 -14.00 8.16
CA GLY A 348 -18.04 -13.53 8.26
C GLY A 348 -18.98 -14.64 8.73
N ALA A 349 -19.91 -14.32 9.65
CA ALA A 349 -20.92 -15.24 10.14
C ALA A 349 -22.33 -14.70 9.85
N PHE A 350 -23.11 -15.42 9.08
CA PHE A 350 -24.44 -15.01 8.62
C PHE A 350 -24.42 -13.62 7.97
N GLN A 351 -25.07 -12.62 8.55
CA GLN A 351 -25.33 -11.32 7.94
C GLN A 351 -24.25 -10.26 8.24
N LEU A 352 -23.18 -10.60 8.98
CA LEU A 352 -22.14 -9.63 9.34
C LEU A 352 -20.76 -10.25 9.42
N ASN A 353 -19.75 -9.53 8.96
CA ASN A 353 -18.35 -9.78 9.28
C ASN A 353 -17.96 -8.92 10.50
N VAL A 354 -17.37 -9.55 11.51
CA VAL A 354 -16.97 -8.90 12.78
C VAL A 354 -15.45 -8.86 13.01
N TYR A 355 -14.69 -8.72 11.95
CA TYR A 355 -13.22 -8.54 11.95
C TYR A 355 -12.81 -7.22 11.29
N MET A 356 -13.75 -6.29 11.13
CA MET A 356 -13.55 -5.07 10.35
C MET A 356 -12.46 -4.13 10.89
N PRO A 357 -12.32 -3.89 12.21
CA PRO A 357 -11.29 -2.97 12.71
C PRO A 357 -9.86 -3.41 12.39
N ILE A 358 -9.53 -4.69 12.55
CA ILE A 358 -8.19 -5.18 12.21
C ILE A 358 -7.94 -5.18 10.69
N MET A 359 -8.96 -5.46 9.88
CA MET A 359 -8.83 -5.42 8.43
C MET A 359 -8.44 -4.03 7.93
N ILE A 360 -9.14 -2.99 8.40
CA ILE A 360 -8.82 -1.64 7.95
C ILE A 360 -7.48 -1.14 8.52
N TYR A 361 -7.11 -1.54 9.73
CA TYR A 361 -5.81 -1.23 10.30
C TYR A 361 -4.67 -1.79 9.42
N ASP A 362 -4.69 -3.09 9.13
CA ASP A 362 -3.66 -3.75 8.32
C ASP A 362 -3.63 -3.22 6.89
N PHE A 363 -4.80 -2.82 6.35
CA PHE A 363 -4.89 -2.22 5.03
C PHE A 363 -4.20 -0.86 4.96
N VAL A 364 -4.53 0.05 5.87
CA VAL A 364 -3.95 1.40 5.95
C VAL A 364 -2.46 1.31 6.24
N GLU A 365 -2.06 0.44 7.16
CA GLU A 365 -0.64 0.25 7.51
C GLU A 365 0.15 -0.29 6.32
N SER A 366 -0.39 -1.25 5.56
CA SER A 366 0.23 -1.74 4.33
C SER A 366 0.42 -0.64 3.28
N CYS A 367 -0.59 0.20 3.08
CA CYS A 367 -0.50 1.33 2.15
C CYS A 367 0.55 2.35 2.59
N ARG A 368 0.57 2.70 3.89
CA ARG A 368 1.53 3.64 4.48
C ARG A 368 2.95 3.13 4.34
N LEU A 369 3.21 1.92 4.80
CA LEU A 369 4.54 1.30 4.75
C LEU A 369 5.07 1.18 3.32
N LEU A 370 4.23 0.73 2.36
CA LEU A 370 4.64 0.63 0.96
C LEU A 370 4.95 2.00 0.34
N ALA A 371 4.10 3.00 0.59
CA ALA A 371 4.33 4.33 0.03
C ALA A 371 5.59 4.98 0.60
N ASP A 372 5.78 4.93 1.92
CA ASP A 372 6.93 5.50 2.60
C ASP A 372 8.23 4.80 2.16
N ALA A 373 8.22 3.45 2.07
CA ALA A 373 9.37 2.68 1.62
C ALA A 373 9.70 2.94 0.14
N MET A 374 8.71 3.05 -0.74
CA MET A 374 8.94 3.42 -2.15
C MET A 374 9.54 4.82 -2.28
N ASN A 375 9.04 5.81 -1.53
CA ASN A 375 9.59 7.17 -1.54
C ASN A 375 11.04 7.19 -1.02
N SER A 376 11.32 6.49 0.09
CA SER A 376 12.67 6.38 0.64
C SER A 376 13.63 5.69 -0.33
N PHE A 377 13.21 4.55 -0.89
CA PHE A 377 14.00 3.80 -1.87
C PHE A 377 14.28 4.59 -3.15
N THR A 378 13.30 5.36 -3.62
CA THR A 378 13.49 6.28 -4.75
C THR A 378 14.58 7.28 -4.45
N THR A 379 14.43 8.05 -3.37
CA THR A 379 15.29 9.21 -3.07
C THR A 379 16.68 8.79 -2.60
N HIS A 380 16.76 7.76 -1.75
CA HIS A 380 18.00 7.38 -1.07
C HIS A 380 18.69 6.16 -1.70
N CYS A 381 18.14 5.57 -2.76
CA CYS A 381 18.77 4.50 -3.49
C CYS A 381 18.77 4.75 -5.00
N ILE A 382 17.61 4.64 -5.66
CA ILE A 382 17.55 4.58 -7.12
C ILE A 382 18.01 5.85 -7.82
N ASP A 383 17.65 7.03 -7.31
CA ASP A 383 18.05 8.32 -7.90
C ASP A 383 19.57 8.55 -7.88
N GLY A 384 20.29 7.90 -6.97
CA GLY A 384 21.73 8.01 -6.83
C GLY A 384 22.53 6.81 -7.34
N VAL A 385 21.89 5.83 -8.00
CA VAL A 385 22.62 4.68 -8.59
C VAL A 385 23.53 5.12 -9.71
N GLU A 386 24.77 4.61 -9.68
CA GLU A 386 25.75 4.70 -10.76
C GLU A 386 26.13 3.30 -11.25
N PHE A 387 26.30 3.14 -12.55
CA PHE A 387 26.83 1.90 -13.12
C PHE A 387 28.34 1.89 -13.06
N VAL A 388 28.95 0.69 -12.95
CA VAL A 388 30.40 0.50 -12.91
C VAL A 388 30.85 -0.19 -14.21
N PRO A 389 31.11 0.55 -15.31
CA PRO A 389 31.41 -0.02 -16.62
C PRO A 389 32.58 -1.01 -16.60
N GLU A 390 33.59 -0.76 -15.78
CA GLU A 390 34.75 -1.63 -15.64
C GLU A 390 34.35 -3.01 -15.12
N LYS A 391 33.41 -3.10 -14.20
CA LYS A 391 32.88 -4.37 -13.69
C LYS A 391 31.99 -5.08 -14.68
N LEU A 392 31.12 -4.34 -15.36
CA LEU A 392 30.29 -4.87 -16.43
C LEU A 392 31.15 -5.50 -17.53
N ASN A 393 32.12 -4.77 -18.05
CA ASN A 393 33.04 -5.26 -19.07
C ASN A 393 33.89 -6.44 -18.58
N PHE A 394 34.41 -6.38 -17.36
CA PHE A 394 35.18 -7.47 -16.78
C PHE A 394 34.37 -8.79 -16.80
N PHE A 395 33.12 -8.78 -16.35
CA PHE A 395 32.31 -9.99 -16.35
C PHE A 395 31.96 -10.46 -17.76
N VAL A 396 31.71 -9.55 -18.69
CA VAL A 396 31.49 -9.90 -20.11
C VAL A 396 32.72 -10.63 -20.68
N GLU A 397 33.93 -10.15 -20.42
CA GLU A 397 35.17 -10.75 -20.91
C GLU A 397 35.47 -12.12 -20.25
N GLN A 398 35.12 -12.28 -19.00
CA GLN A 398 35.35 -13.51 -18.23
C GLN A 398 34.31 -14.61 -18.49
N SER A 399 33.13 -14.23 -18.98
CA SER A 399 32.04 -15.19 -19.17
C SER A 399 32.33 -16.22 -20.26
N LEU A 400 32.25 -17.49 -19.91
CA LEU A 400 32.34 -18.56 -20.90
C LEU A 400 31.16 -18.61 -21.87
N MET A 401 30.04 -17.96 -21.50
CA MET A 401 28.82 -17.92 -22.31
C MET A 401 28.94 -17.02 -23.54
N ILE A 402 30.00 -16.21 -23.62
CA ILE A 402 30.39 -15.46 -24.82
C ILE A 402 30.53 -16.37 -26.03
N ALA A 403 30.93 -17.64 -25.83
CA ALA A 403 31.03 -18.65 -26.88
C ALA A 403 29.70 -18.91 -27.63
N THR A 404 28.56 -18.63 -27.01
CA THR A 404 27.24 -18.72 -27.67
C THR A 404 27.14 -17.77 -28.88
N SER A 405 27.69 -16.55 -28.75
CA SER A 405 27.74 -15.55 -29.83
C SER A 405 28.68 -15.97 -30.97
N LEU A 406 29.67 -16.84 -30.71
CA LEU A 406 30.63 -17.34 -31.68
C LEU A 406 30.10 -18.55 -32.48
N THR A 407 29.08 -19.21 -31.97
CA THR A 407 28.53 -20.42 -32.62
C THR A 407 28.14 -20.23 -34.13
N PRO A 408 27.56 -19.09 -34.55
CA PRO A 408 27.28 -18.84 -35.95
C PRO A 408 28.53 -18.74 -36.85
N TYR A 409 29.70 -18.43 -36.26
CA TYR A 409 30.94 -18.21 -37.02
C TYR A 409 31.83 -19.44 -37.06
N ILE A 410 31.97 -20.17 -35.93
CA ILE A 410 32.89 -21.31 -35.81
C ILE A 410 32.18 -22.65 -35.65
N GLY A 411 30.85 -22.67 -35.51
CA GLY A 411 30.04 -23.87 -35.28
C GLY A 411 29.99 -24.31 -33.79
N TYR A 412 28.95 -25.07 -33.45
CA TYR A 412 28.67 -25.52 -32.09
C TYR A 412 29.79 -26.38 -31.49
N ASP A 413 30.32 -27.38 -32.22
CA ASP A 413 31.32 -28.31 -31.71
C ASP A 413 32.66 -27.62 -31.39
N LYS A 414 33.09 -26.65 -32.22
CA LYS A 414 34.29 -25.87 -31.96
C LYS A 414 34.03 -24.91 -30.77
N SER A 415 32.90 -24.26 -30.70
CA SER A 415 32.54 -23.42 -29.56
C SER A 415 32.58 -24.21 -28.25
N ALA A 416 32.01 -25.43 -28.24
CA ALA A 416 32.06 -26.29 -27.04
C ALA A 416 33.48 -26.75 -26.66
N LYS A 417 34.37 -26.95 -27.65
CA LYS A 417 35.78 -27.24 -27.35
C LYS A 417 36.51 -26.04 -26.74
N VAL A 418 36.29 -24.85 -27.32
CA VAL A 418 36.85 -23.59 -26.83
C VAL A 418 36.43 -23.34 -25.37
N VAL A 419 35.15 -23.52 -25.06
CA VAL A 419 34.63 -23.38 -23.67
C VAL A 419 35.34 -24.34 -22.70
N LYS A 420 35.45 -25.62 -23.07
CA LYS A 420 36.14 -26.62 -22.22
C LYS A 420 37.60 -26.30 -21.98
N GLU A 421 38.30 -25.85 -23.03
CA GLU A 421 39.69 -25.50 -22.93
C GLU A 421 39.93 -24.23 -22.10
N ALA A 422 39.12 -23.20 -22.33
CA ALA A 422 39.16 -21.98 -21.54
C ALA A 422 38.87 -22.23 -20.05
N TYR A 423 37.85 -23.03 -19.75
CA TYR A 423 37.55 -23.44 -18.37
C TYR A 423 38.70 -24.22 -17.71
N LYS A 424 39.28 -25.20 -18.42
CA LYS A 424 40.39 -26.02 -17.93
C LYS A 424 41.66 -25.21 -17.66
N ARG A 425 41.93 -24.23 -18.53
CA ARG A 425 43.14 -23.39 -18.42
C ARG A 425 42.94 -22.17 -17.52
N GLY A 426 41.70 -21.83 -17.14
CA GLY A 426 41.38 -20.63 -16.39
C GLY A 426 41.66 -19.33 -17.14
N CYS A 427 41.50 -19.36 -18.48
CA CYS A 427 41.71 -18.20 -19.35
C CYS A 427 40.42 -17.80 -20.09
N SER A 428 40.44 -16.66 -20.75
CA SER A 428 39.27 -16.15 -21.48
C SER A 428 39.00 -16.92 -22.78
N ILE A 429 37.78 -16.92 -23.25
CA ILE A 429 37.41 -17.42 -24.59
C ILE A 429 38.17 -16.69 -25.68
N LYS A 430 38.40 -15.38 -25.55
CA LYS A 430 39.19 -14.57 -26.49
C LYS A 430 40.58 -15.09 -26.67
N GLU A 431 41.27 -15.44 -25.57
CA GLU A 431 42.65 -15.99 -25.63
C GLU A 431 42.70 -17.27 -26.47
N ILE A 432 41.79 -18.23 -26.24
CA ILE A 432 41.75 -19.49 -26.99
C ILE A 432 41.43 -19.23 -28.46
N ILE A 433 40.47 -18.37 -28.77
CA ILE A 433 40.07 -18.02 -30.15
C ILE A 433 41.26 -17.47 -30.94
N LEU A 434 42.03 -16.57 -30.33
CA LEU A 434 43.17 -15.93 -31.00
C LEU A 434 44.37 -16.89 -31.10
N GLU A 435 44.68 -17.67 -30.06
CA GLU A 435 45.72 -18.68 -30.06
C GLU A 435 45.49 -19.75 -31.16
N GLU A 436 44.27 -20.27 -31.22
CA GLU A 436 43.89 -21.29 -32.23
C GLU A 436 43.63 -20.70 -33.63
N LYS A 437 43.75 -19.38 -33.77
CA LYS A 437 43.49 -18.62 -35.04
C LYS A 437 42.12 -18.92 -35.63
N LEU A 438 41.11 -19.08 -34.82
CA LEU A 438 39.75 -19.33 -35.22
C LEU A 438 39.05 -18.08 -35.76
N MET A 439 39.42 -16.90 -35.26
CA MET A 439 38.97 -15.60 -35.70
C MET A 439 40.06 -14.56 -35.45
N THR A 440 40.00 -13.45 -36.18
CA THR A 440 40.80 -12.24 -35.86
C THR A 440 40.22 -11.52 -34.68
N GLU A 441 40.96 -10.57 -34.08
CA GLU A 441 40.49 -9.76 -32.96
C GLU A 441 39.27 -8.90 -33.34
N ASP A 442 39.28 -8.34 -34.58
CA ASP A 442 38.16 -7.53 -35.06
C ASP A 442 36.89 -8.38 -35.30
N GLU A 443 37.04 -9.59 -35.91
CA GLU A 443 35.93 -10.54 -36.08
C GLU A 443 35.36 -11.00 -34.73
N PHE A 444 36.22 -11.24 -33.72
CA PHE A 444 35.77 -11.58 -32.38
C PHE A 444 34.98 -10.43 -31.77
N ALA A 445 35.52 -9.21 -31.83
CA ALA A 445 34.86 -8.02 -31.28
C ALA A 445 33.47 -7.77 -31.94
N GLU A 446 33.34 -7.98 -33.25
CA GLU A 446 32.04 -7.85 -33.93
C GLU A 446 31.07 -8.98 -33.55
N ALA A 447 31.57 -10.22 -33.41
CA ALA A 447 30.75 -11.37 -33.06
C ALA A 447 30.14 -11.31 -31.65
N VAL A 448 30.84 -10.67 -30.69
CA VAL A 448 30.38 -10.57 -29.30
C VAL A 448 29.61 -9.29 -29.00
N ARG A 449 29.57 -8.35 -29.94
CA ARG A 449 28.82 -7.12 -29.82
C ARG A 449 27.32 -7.38 -29.92
N MET A 450 26.56 -6.98 -28.91
CA MET A 450 25.09 -6.99 -29.02
C MET A 450 24.62 -5.97 -30.06
N LYS A 451 23.75 -6.41 -30.95
CA LYS A 451 23.12 -5.56 -31.99
C LYS A 451 21.86 -4.90 -31.46
#